data_6148fc726fa9bb2783fba1caad518bd9
#
_entry.id   6148fc726fa9bb2783fba1caad518bd9
#
_cell.length_a   1.000
_cell.length_b   1.000
_cell.length_c   1.000
_cell.angle_alpha   90.00
_cell.angle_beta   90.00
_cell.angle_gamma   90.00
#
_symmetry.space_group_name_H-M   'P 1'
#
loop_
_entity.id
_entity.type
_entity.pdbx_description
1 polymer ?
#
loop_
_entity_poly.entity_id
_entity_poly.type
_entity_poly.pdbx_seq_one_letter_code
_entity_poly.pdbx_strand_id
1 'polypeptide(L)'
;MQKLVIASNNPGKLREFQFLLQPLGIEVLTQAQLGIEEAEEPHVTFIENALAKARHVSLLSGLPALADDSGICVTALDGAPGVLSARYAGDGGCDTLLMKPLAIRLGEPTTLAESLVMAEPADCGSCRPVAPHALEATGTLSERQKSDQRNNEKLLRDMQGVADRRAHYYCVLVLLHHAGDPQPLIAEGEWHGEIARQPAGDGGFGYDPLFWLPEFGRTSAQLEREQKHAISHRGKALRVLLEKLKVL
;
A
#
# COMPACT_ATOMS: atom_id res chain seq x y z
N MET A 1 -20.94 -17.27 -5.21
CA MET A 1 -20.96 -16.04 -4.37
C MET A 1 -21.73 -14.97 -5.14
N GLN A 2 -22.82 -14.41 -4.57
CA GLN A 2 -23.66 -13.42 -5.26
C GLN A 2 -23.27 -11.98 -4.90
N LYS A 3 -22.81 -11.76 -3.66
CA LYS A 3 -22.40 -10.45 -3.14
C LYS A 3 -21.01 -10.52 -2.54
N LEU A 4 -20.24 -9.45 -2.66
CA LEU A 4 -18.89 -9.32 -2.15
C LEU A 4 -18.66 -7.89 -1.67
N VAL A 5 -18.12 -7.72 -0.46
CA VAL A 5 -17.74 -6.41 0.06
C VAL A 5 -16.26 -6.16 -0.17
N ILE A 6 -15.92 -5.00 -0.71
CA ILE A 6 -14.53 -4.57 -0.85
C ILE A 6 -14.13 -3.75 0.39
N ALA A 7 -13.13 -4.23 1.11
CA ALA A 7 -12.57 -3.60 2.30
C ALA A 7 -11.55 -2.51 1.89
N SER A 8 -12.04 -1.46 1.26
CA SER A 8 -11.22 -0.30 0.84
C SER A 8 -12.10 0.93 0.63
N ASN A 9 -11.57 2.10 0.97
CA ASN A 9 -12.15 3.41 0.65
C ASN A 9 -11.38 4.12 -0.48
N ASN A 10 -10.35 3.48 -1.03
CA ASN A 10 -9.56 4.05 -2.12
C ASN A 10 -10.32 4.00 -3.46
N PRO A 11 -10.73 5.16 -4.03
CA PRO A 11 -11.54 5.17 -5.25
C PRO A 11 -10.83 4.55 -6.46
N GLY A 12 -9.50 4.60 -6.51
CA GLY A 12 -8.72 3.96 -7.57
C GLY A 12 -8.83 2.45 -7.51
N LYS A 13 -8.60 1.88 -6.34
CA LYS A 13 -8.72 0.43 -6.08
C LYS A 13 -10.14 -0.07 -6.35
N LEU A 14 -11.16 0.65 -5.84
CA LEU A 14 -12.56 0.27 -6.02
C LEU A 14 -12.96 0.18 -7.50
N ARG A 15 -12.55 1.16 -8.31
CA ARG A 15 -12.82 1.13 -9.77
C ARG A 15 -12.17 -0.06 -10.45
N GLU A 16 -10.95 -0.41 -10.06
CA GLU A 16 -10.23 -1.57 -10.59
C GLU A 16 -10.96 -2.87 -10.24
N PHE A 17 -11.34 -3.06 -8.97
CA PHE A 17 -12.08 -4.24 -8.54
C PHE A 17 -13.46 -4.36 -9.20
N GLN A 18 -14.22 -3.29 -9.26
CA GLN A 18 -15.52 -3.28 -9.90
C GLN A 18 -15.42 -3.69 -11.37
N PHE A 19 -14.49 -3.09 -12.12
CA PHE A 19 -14.28 -3.41 -13.53
C PHE A 19 -13.95 -4.89 -13.75
N LEU A 20 -13.10 -5.48 -12.92
CA LEU A 20 -12.62 -6.85 -13.10
C LEU A 20 -13.57 -7.92 -12.54
N LEU A 21 -14.39 -7.59 -11.52
CA LEU A 21 -15.36 -8.53 -10.92
C LEU A 21 -16.74 -8.48 -11.59
N GLN A 22 -17.08 -7.39 -12.29
CA GLN A 22 -18.35 -7.23 -13.00
C GLN A 22 -18.68 -8.40 -13.95
N PRO A 23 -17.72 -8.91 -14.77
CA PRO A 23 -18.01 -10.02 -15.69
C PRO A 23 -18.42 -11.34 -15.00
N LEU A 24 -18.13 -11.48 -13.70
CA LEU A 24 -18.50 -12.67 -12.90
C LEU A 24 -19.93 -12.63 -12.38
N GLY A 25 -20.68 -11.55 -12.63
CA GLY A 25 -22.03 -11.38 -12.11
C GLY A 25 -22.10 -11.21 -10.59
N ILE A 26 -21.00 -10.83 -9.94
CA ILE A 26 -20.92 -10.59 -8.50
C ILE A 26 -21.34 -9.14 -8.23
N GLU A 27 -22.29 -8.95 -7.33
CA GLU A 27 -22.66 -7.64 -6.80
C GLU A 27 -21.56 -7.16 -5.85
N VAL A 28 -20.84 -6.10 -6.24
CA VAL A 28 -19.74 -5.53 -5.47
C VAL A 28 -20.25 -4.37 -4.63
N LEU A 29 -20.15 -4.50 -3.31
CA LEU A 29 -20.44 -3.45 -2.33
C LEU A 29 -19.12 -2.86 -1.80
N THR A 30 -19.15 -1.62 -1.36
CA THR A 30 -17.99 -1.03 -0.65
C THR A 30 -18.27 -0.98 0.85
N GLN A 31 -17.21 -1.04 1.67
CA GLN A 31 -17.37 -0.88 3.12
C GLN A 31 -18.05 0.46 3.48
N ALA A 32 -17.77 1.54 2.74
CA ALA A 32 -18.38 2.84 2.95
C ALA A 32 -19.91 2.83 2.72
N GLN A 33 -20.41 2.08 1.70
CA GLN A 33 -21.84 1.93 1.47
C GLN A 33 -22.58 1.21 2.63
N LEU A 34 -21.83 0.41 3.38
CA LEU A 34 -22.34 -0.31 4.55
C LEU A 34 -22.09 0.44 5.87
N GLY A 35 -21.51 1.64 5.83
CA GLY A 35 -21.17 2.42 7.02
C GLY A 35 -20.07 1.78 7.87
N ILE A 36 -19.23 0.94 7.28
CA ILE A 36 -18.13 0.25 7.98
C ILE A 36 -16.88 1.12 7.89
N GLU A 37 -16.32 1.46 9.05
CA GLU A 37 -15.06 2.20 9.17
C GLU A 37 -13.86 1.34 8.73
N GLU A 38 -12.77 2.00 8.33
CA GLU A 38 -11.54 1.30 7.97
C GLU A 38 -10.93 0.58 9.16
N ALA A 39 -10.47 -0.65 8.92
CA ALA A 39 -9.69 -1.39 9.91
C ALA A 39 -8.31 -0.75 10.09
N GLU A 40 -7.79 -0.84 11.30
CA GLU A 40 -6.39 -0.52 11.56
C GLU A 40 -5.44 -1.47 10.82
N GLU A 41 -4.27 -0.95 10.43
CA GLU A 41 -3.21 -1.69 9.76
C GLU A 41 -1.93 -1.74 10.62
N PRO A 42 -1.96 -2.46 11.77
CA PRO A 42 -0.85 -2.46 12.72
C PRO A 42 0.27 -3.45 12.36
N HIS A 43 0.05 -4.30 11.36
CA HIS A 43 0.94 -5.42 11.08
C HIS A 43 2.11 -5.01 10.18
N VAL A 44 3.19 -5.79 10.27
CA VAL A 44 4.43 -5.54 9.53
C VAL A 44 4.46 -6.20 8.14
N THR A 45 3.46 -7.02 7.82
CA THR A 45 3.33 -7.66 6.52
C THR A 45 2.05 -7.28 5.80
N PHE A 46 2.09 -7.21 4.48
CA PHE A 46 0.93 -6.93 3.64
C PHE A 46 -0.19 -7.97 3.83
N ILE A 47 0.18 -9.25 3.96
CA ILE A 47 -0.81 -10.33 4.10
C ILE A 47 -1.59 -10.23 5.41
N GLU A 48 -0.92 -9.91 6.53
CA GLU A 48 -1.58 -9.74 7.83
C GLU A 48 -2.55 -8.55 7.81
N ASN A 49 -2.13 -7.41 7.23
CA ASN A 49 -2.99 -6.24 7.09
C ASN A 49 -4.20 -6.53 6.17
N ALA A 50 -4.00 -7.17 5.02
CA ALA A 50 -5.09 -7.54 4.12
C ALA A 50 -6.07 -8.52 4.80
N LEU A 51 -5.56 -9.52 5.54
CA LEU A 51 -6.38 -10.46 6.28
C LEU A 51 -7.18 -9.79 7.40
N ALA A 52 -6.57 -8.88 8.15
CA ALA A 52 -7.23 -8.11 9.20
C ALA A 52 -8.37 -7.26 8.63
N LYS A 53 -8.12 -6.53 7.52
CA LYS A 53 -9.13 -5.75 6.80
C LYS A 53 -10.30 -6.62 6.31
N ALA A 54 -10.01 -7.76 5.68
CA ALA A 54 -11.04 -8.66 5.17
C ALA A 54 -11.89 -9.23 6.31
N ARG A 55 -11.28 -9.65 7.42
CA ARG A 55 -11.99 -10.16 8.61
C ARG A 55 -12.87 -9.10 9.25
N HIS A 56 -12.36 -7.89 9.43
CA HIS A 56 -13.10 -6.76 9.99
C HIS A 56 -14.39 -6.50 9.20
N VAL A 57 -14.26 -6.35 7.89
CA VAL A 57 -15.41 -6.07 7.02
C VAL A 57 -16.37 -7.24 6.94
N SER A 58 -15.87 -8.48 6.84
CA SER A 58 -16.71 -9.67 6.82
C SER A 58 -17.48 -9.87 8.14
N LEU A 59 -16.85 -9.56 9.28
CA LEU A 59 -17.49 -9.66 10.60
C LEU A 59 -18.65 -8.68 10.73
N LEU A 60 -18.45 -7.42 10.31
CA LEU A 60 -19.43 -6.34 10.46
C LEU A 60 -20.57 -6.43 9.42
N SER A 61 -20.26 -6.88 8.21
CA SER A 61 -21.25 -7.00 7.13
C SER A 61 -22.02 -8.34 7.11
N GLY A 62 -21.46 -9.39 7.70
CA GLY A 62 -21.94 -10.76 7.55
C GLY A 62 -21.79 -11.33 6.13
N LEU A 63 -21.04 -10.68 5.26
CA LEU A 63 -20.86 -11.03 3.85
C LEU A 63 -19.42 -11.48 3.56
N PRO A 64 -19.20 -12.18 2.43
CA PRO A 64 -17.86 -12.38 1.89
C PRO A 64 -17.16 -11.04 1.70
N ALA A 65 -15.87 -11.00 2.00
CA ALA A 65 -15.08 -9.77 1.91
C ALA A 65 -13.76 -9.98 1.15
N LEU A 66 -13.41 -9.01 0.31
CA LEU A 66 -12.14 -8.91 -0.39
C LEU A 66 -11.40 -7.69 0.12
N ALA A 67 -10.20 -7.89 0.62
CA ALA A 67 -9.27 -6.82 0.96
C ALA A 67 -8.03 -6.88 0.08
N ASP A 68 -7.42 -5.72 -0.15
CA ASP A 68 -6.06 -5.63 -0.67
C ASP A 68 -5.16 -4.89 0.32
N ASP A 69 -3.91 -5.33 0.38
CA ASP A 69 -2.84 -4.50 0.87
C ASP A 69 -1.72 -4.46 -0.17
N SER A 70 -1.13 -3.28 -0.37
CA SER A 70 -0.19 -3.06 -1.47
C SER A 70 0.71 -1.86 -1.20
N GLY A 71 1.94 -1.96 -1.67
CA GLY A 71 2.92 -0.90 -1.52
C GLY A 71 4.11 -1.07 -2.46
N ILE A 72 5.03 -0.13 -2.38
CA ILE A 72 6.31 -0.18 -3.08
C ILE A 72 7.40 -0.64 -2.12
N CYS A 73 8.22 -1.58 -2.58
CA CYS A 73 9.38 -2.09 -1.85
C CYS A 73 10.64 -1.73 -2.64
N VAL A 74 11.58 -1.04 -2.00
CA VAL A 74 12.85 -0.60 -2.60
C VAL A 74 13.99 -1.45 -2.05
N THR A 75 14.73 -2.11 -2.93
CA THR A 75 15.80 -3.06 -2.53
C THR A 75 16.85 -2.39 -1.66
N ALA A 76 17.33 -1.21 -2.04
CA ALA A 76 18.37 -0.49 -1.30
C ALA A 76 17.90 0.09 0.05
N LEU A 77 16.60 0.06 0.33
CA LEU A 77 15.98 0.49 1.58
C LEU A 77 15.43 -0.70 2.39
N ASP A 78 15.95 -1.91 2.17
CA ASP A 78 15.51 -3.14 2.84
C ASP A 78 13.99 -3.38 2.76
N GLY A 79 13.40 -3.02 1.62
CA GLY A 79 11.97 -3.16 1.37
C GLY A 79 11.12 -1.96 1.80
N ALA A 80 11.69 -0.94 2.43
CA ALA A 80 10.93 0.29 2.71
C ALA A 80 10.59 1.02 1.39
N PRO A 81 9.46 1.75 1.34
CA PRO A 81 8.42 1.99 2.35
C PRO A 81 7.59 0.77 2.77
N GLY A 82 7.44 -0.27 1.93
CA GLY A 82 6.69 -1.48 2.24
C GLY A 82 5.24 -1.19 2.63
N VAL A 83 4.77 -1.76 3.73
CA VAL A 83 3.41 -1.55 4.29
C VAL A 83 3.13 -0.09 4.67
N LEU A 84 4.17 0.72 4.84
CA LEU A 84 4.04 2.15 5.15
C LEU A 84 3.91 3.03 3.90
N SER A 85 3.77 2.46 2.70
CA SER A 85 3.76 3.20 1.43
C SER A 85 2.78 4.38 1.40
N ALA A 86 1.59 4.24 1.96
CA ALA A 86 0.59 5.31 1.97
C ALA A 86 0.90 6.45 2.95
N ARG A 87 1.73 6.20 3.96
CA ARG A 87 2.06 7.13 5.06
C ARG A 87 3.57 7.28 5.31
N TYR A 88 4.37 7.07 4.27
CA TYR A 88 5.83 7.03 4.37
C TYR A 88 6.46 8.33 4.87
N ALA A 89 5.89 9.48 4.50
CA ALA A 89 6.34 10.79 4.99
C ALA A 89 5.77 11.13 6.38
N GLY A 90 4.96 10.26 6.99
CA GLY A 90 4.23 10.57 8.22
C GLY A 90 3.09 11.57 7.99
N ASP A 91 2.26 11.76 9.01
CA ASP A 91 1.13 12.71 8.98
C ASP A 91 1.55 14.16 9.32
N GLY A 92 2.84 14.50 9.14
CA GLY A 92 3.39 15.82 9.49
C GLY A 92 3.74 15.98 10.97
N GLY A 93 3.64 14.92 11.75
CA GLY A 93 4.14 14.83 13.12
C GLY A 93 5.53 14.20 13.16
N CYS A 94 6.35 14.65 14.10
CA CYS A 94 7.74 14.30 14.33
C CYS A 94 8.11 12.85 14.00
N ASP A 95 9.11 12.66 13.15
CA ASP A 95 9.76 11.39 12.78
C ASP A 95 10.39 10.69 14.01
N THR A 96 9.61 10.02 14.83
CA THR A 96 10.17 9.31 15.99
C THR A 96 9.56 7.94 16.24
N LEU A 97 9.40 7.16 15.17
CA LEU A 97 9.33 5.71 15.31
C LEU A 97 9.93 5.07 14.04
N LEU A 98 11.21 5.31 13.82
CA LEU A 98 12.03 4.41 13.05
C LEU A 98 12.02 3.07 13.79
N MET A 99 11.20 2.12 13.35
CA MET A 99 11.46 0.72 13.62
C MET A 99 12.84 0.44 13.04
N LYS A 100 13.85 0.44 13.91
CA LYS A 100 15.15 -0.16 13.56
C LYS A 100 14.83 -1.57 13.11
N PRO A 101 15.33 -2.03 11.95
CA PRO A 101 15.16 -3.41 11.54
C PRO A 101 15.62 -4.29 12.71
N LEU A 102 14.73 -5.15 13.17
CA LEU A 102 15.07 -6.20 14.12
C LEU A 102 16.06 -7.10 13.37
N ALA A 103 17.35 -6.85 13.58
CA ALA A 103 18.39 -7.73 13.09
C ALA A 103 18.23 -9.06 13.83
N ILE A 104 17.51 -9.99 13.24
CA ILE A 104 17.45 -11.38 13.70
C ILE A 104 18.85 -11.93 13.51
N ARG A 105 19.69 -11.83 14.53
CA ARG A 105 20.90 -12.65 14.63
C ARG A 105 20.45 -14.08 14.88
N LEU A 106 20.50 -14.90 13.85
CA LEU A 106 20.36 -16.33 13.98
C LEU A 106 21.54 -16.85 14.82
N GLY A 107 21.29 -17.23 16.05
CA GLY A 107 22.22 -17.97 16.87
C GLY A 107 22.50 -17.42 18.26
N GLU A 108 21.49 -17.36 19.17
CA GLU A 108 21.66 -17.59 20.61
C GLU A 108 20.28 -17.77 21.27
N PRO A 109 20.09 -18.74 22.17
CA PRO A 109 18.83 -18.92 22.87
C PRO A 109 18.66 -17.85 23.94
N THR A 110 17.78 -16.89 23.69
CA THR A 110 17.47 -15.86 24.69
C THR A 110 16.33 -16.35 25.58
N THR A 111 16.60 -16.50 26.86
CA THR A 111 15.62 -16.72 27.92
C THR A 111 14.70 -15.51 28.03
N LEU A 112 13.40 -15.76 27.96
CA LEU A 112 12.34 -14.78 28.18
C LEU A 112 12.30 -14.38 29.68
N ALA A 113 12.97 -13.33 30.04
CA ALA A 113 12.67 -12.53 31.24
C ALA A 113 13.40 -11.17 31.18
N GLU A 114 12.66 -10.09 31.53
CA GLU A 114 13.14 -8.72 31.76
C GLU A 114 13.41 -7.88 30.50
N SER A 115 12.63 -6.90 30.13
CA SER A 115 12.39 -5.60 30.76
C SER A 115 11.44 -4.76 29.91
N LEU A 116 10.24 -4.55 30.38
CA LEU A 116 9.44 -3.38 30.00
C LEU A 116 10.00 -2.18 30.79
N VAL A 117 10.86 -1.41 30.18
CA VAL A 117 11.21 -0.07 30.68
C VAL A 117 10.49 0.94 29.77
N MET A 118 9.48 1.57 30.34
CA MET A 118 8.80 2.72 29.74
C MET A 118 9.78 3.89 29.72
N ALA A 119 10.18 4.33 28.55
CA ALA A 119 10.96 5.56 28.38
C ALA A 119 10.01 6.76 28.33
N GLU A 120 10.20 7.72 29.23
CA GLU A 120 9.50 8.99 29.23
C GLU A 120 9.86 9.86 28.03
N PRO A 121 8.95 10.70 27.50
CA PRO A 121 9.19 11.53 26.34
C PRO A 121 10.14 12.69 26.70
N ALA A 122 11.24 12.79 25.96
CA ALA A 122 12.16 13.93 26.03
C ALA A 122 11.55 15.16 25.34
N ASP A 123 11.52 16.25 26.06
CA ASP A 123 11.09 17.59 25.63
C ASP A 123 11.99 18.10 24.50
N CYS A 124 11.43 18.30 23.30
CA CYS A 124 12.13 18.86 22.14
C CYS A 124 11.77 20.34 21.98
N GLY A 125 12.53 21.20 22.66
CA GLY A 125 12.48 22.64 22.46
C GLY A 125 13.13 23.05 21.13
N SER A 126 12.40 23.82 20.34
CA SER A 126 12.80 24.58 19.14
C SER A 126 12.59 23.93 17.77
N CYS A 127 11.34 23.90 17.31
CA CYS A 127 11.05 23.90 15.87
C CYS A 127 10.66 25.32 15.43
N ARG A 128 11.56 26.01 14.71
CA ARG A 128 11.20 27.25 14.01
C ARG A 128 10.58 26.91 12.65
N PRO A 129 9.47 27.54 12.26
CA PRO A 129 8.87 27.34 10.94
C PRO A 129 9.72 28.04 9.86
N VAL A 130 10.10 27.27 8.83
CA VAL A 130 10.68 27.81 7.59
C VAL A 130 9.51 28.23 6.68
N ALA A 131 9.52 29.50 6.28
CA ALA A 131 8.50 30.07 5.41
C ALA A 131 8.51 29.41 4.01
N PRO A 132 7.35 29.18 3.39
CA PRO A 132 7.26 28.61 2.05
C PRO A 132 7.50 29.71 1.01
N HIS A 133 8.43 29.46 0.08
CA HIS A 133 8.46 30.21 -1.18
C HIS A 133 7.29 29.81 -2.07
N ALA A 134 6.47 30.76 -2.38
CA ALA A 134 5.32 30.64 -3.24
C ALA A 134 5.73 30.32 -4.69
N LEU A 135 5.16 29.24 -5.22
CA LEU A 135 4.91 29.07 -6.65
C LEU A 135 3.40 28.86 -6.80
N GLU A 136 2.76 29.85 -7.36
CA GLU A 136 1.35 29.83 -7.69
C GLU A 136 1.09 28.82 -8.82
N ALA A 137 0.46 27.71 -8.47
CA ALA A 137 -0.22 26.82 -9.43
C ALA A 137 -1.68 26.72 -9.00
N THR A 138 -2.55 27.27 -9.80
CA THR A 138 -4.00 27.36 -9.63
C THR A 138 -4.65 25.98 -9.77
N GLY A 139 -4.81 25.29 -8.64
CA GLY A 139 -5.56 24.04 -8.49
C GLY A 139 -5.27 23.48 -7.12
N THR A 140 -6.22 23.55 -6.20
CA THR A 140 -6.04 23.01 -4.83
C THR A 140 -5.93 21.49 -4.92
N LEU A 141 -4.73 20.94 -4.68
CA LEU A 141 -4.51 19.50 -4.58
C LEU A 141 -5.38 18.91 -3.47
N SER A 142 -5.98 17.76 -3.72
CA SER A 142 -6.65 16.99 -2.66
C SER A 142 -5.65 16.58 -1.57
N GLU A 143 -6.11 16.35 -0.34
CA GLU A 143 -5.24 15.92 0.77
C GLU A 143 -4.44 14.65 0.42
N ARG A 144 -5.04 13.75 -0.35
CA ARG A 144 -4.37 12.57 -0.86
C ARG A 144 -3.22 12.91 -1.80
N GLN A 145 -3.43 13.81 -2.77
CA GLN A 145 -2.36 14.24 -3.68
C GLN A 145 -1.20 14.91 -2.95
N LYS A 146 -1.52 15.70 -1.91
CA LYS A 146 -0.50 16.30 -1.04
C LYS A 146 0.28 15.23 -0.26
N SER A 147 -0.40 14.19 0.22
CA SER A 147 0.25 13.05 0.88
C SER A 147 1.15 12.28 -0.09
N ASP A 148 0.64 11.94 -1.27
CA ASP A 148 1.41 11.27 -2.32
C ASP A 148 2.65 12.07 -2.70
N GLN A 149 2.52 13.40 -2.82
CA GLN A 149 3.66 14.28 -3.10
C GLN A 149 4.72 14.22 -2.00
N ARG A 150 4.32 14.36 -0.71
CA ARG A 150 5.25 14.26 0.43
C ARG A 150 5.97 12.91 0.47
N ASN A 151 5.24 11.81 0.22
CA ASN A 151 5.81 10.47 0.17
C ASN A 151 6.85 10.34 -0.96
N ASN A 152 6.56 10.87 -2.15
CA ASN A 152 7.48 10.89 -3.29
C ASN A 152 8.75 11.71 -2.98
N GLU A 153 8.59 12.89 -2.39
CA GLU A 153 9.72 13.74 -2.00
C GLU A 153 10.60 13.06 -0.95
N LYS A 154 10.00 12.38 0.04
CA LYS A 154 10.75 11.61 1.03
C LYS A 154 11.51 10.47 0.36
N LEU A 155 10.86 9.69 -0.49
CA LEU A 155 11.53 8.59 -1.18
C LEU A 155 12.72 9.07 -2.04
N LEU A 156 12.58 10.19 -2.74
CA LEU A 156 13.68 10.77 -3.50
C LEU A 156 14.85 11.21 -2.61
N ARG A 157 14.57 11.78 -1.43
CA ARG A 157 15.61 12.14 -0.44
C ARG A 157 16.33 10.90 0.07
N ASP A 158 15.59 9.86 0.47
CA ASP A 158 16.16 8.63 1.01
C ASP A 158 16.98 7.86 -0.04
N MET A 159 16.64 8.05 -1.32
CA MET A 159 17.37 7.47 -2.47
C MET A 159 18.47 8.37 -3.03
N GLN A 160 18.80 9.49 -2.35
CA GLN A 160 19.88 10.38 -2.81
C GLN A 160 21.24 9.70 -2.67
N GLY A 161 22.03 9.67 -3.75
CA GLY A 161 23.34 9.00 -3.77
C GLY A 161 23.29 7.48 -3.87
N VAL A 162 22.12 6.85 -3.81
CA VAL A 162 21.96 5.40 -3.91
C VAL A 162 22.05 4.98 -5.38
N ALA A 163 22.96 4.02 -5.67
CA ALA A 163 23.19 3.50 -7.02
C ALA A 163 22.15 2.42 -7.41
N ASP A 164 21.83 1.52 -6.47
CA ASP A 164 20.82 0.48 -6.69
C ASP A 164 19.43 1.09 -6.56
N ARG A 165 18.75 1.20 -7.69
CA ARG A 165 17.43 1.82 -7.76
C ARG A 165 16.30 0.81 -7.92
N ARG A 166 16.60 -0.48 -7.85
CA ARG A 166 15.60 -1.55 -8.03
C ARG A 166 14.51 -1.45 -6.99
N ALA A 167 13.29 -1.57 -7.48
CA ALA A 167 12.09 -1.55 -6.67
C ALA A 167 11.02 -2.45 -7.30
N HIS A 168 10.06 -2.86 -6.51
CA HIS A 168 8.87 -3.51 -7.01
C HIS A 168 7.64 -3.03 -6.26
N TYR A 169 6.53 -2.95 -6.96
CA TYR A 169 5.22 -2.91 -6.32
C TYR A 169 4.79 -4.32 -5.97
N TYR A 170 4.22 -4.46 -4.79
CA TYR A 170 3.62 -5.70 -4.32
C TYR A 170 2.15 -5.48 -3.99
N CYS A 171 1.31 -6.48 -4.29
CA CYS A 171 -0.09 -6.50 -3.92
C CYS A 171 -0.46 -7.89 -3.44
N VAL A 172 -1.12 -7.97 -2.31
CA VAL A 172 -1.80 -9.17 -1.83
C VAL A 172 -3.29 -8.91 -1.74
N LEU A 173 -4.06 -9.86 -2.25
CA LEU A 173 -5.51 -9.91 -2.17
C LEU A 173 -5.92 -11.06 -1.25
N VAL A 174 -6.79 -10.80 -0.30
CA VAL A 174 -7.37 -11.80 0.60
C VAL A 174 -8.87 -11.76 0.46
N LEU A 175 -9.46 -12.88 0.02
CA LEU A 175 -10.90 -13.07 -0.05
C LEU A 175 -11.33 -14.10 1.00
N LEU A 176 -12.30 -13.72 1.82
CA LEU A 176 -12.94 -14.55 2.83
C LEU A 176 -14.39 -14.83 2.43
N HIS A 177 -14.86 -16.04 2.67
CA HIS A 177 -16.31 -16.38 2.57
C HIS A 177 -17.09 -15.92 3.80
N HIS A 178 -16.43 -15.87 4.97
CA HIS A 178 -16.95 -15.35 6.24
C HIS A 178 -15.79 -14.99 7.18
N ALA A 179 -16.06 -14.25 8.23
CA ALA A 179 -15.01 -13.71 9.13
C ALA A 179 -14.12 -14.79 9.78
N GLY A 180 -14.67 -15.97 10.06
CA GLY A 180 -13.95 -17.12 10.62
C GLY A 180 -13.47 -18.12 9.57
N ASP A 181 -13.36 -17.73 8.31
CA ASP A 181 -12.91 -18.60 7.22
C ASP A 181 -11.49 -19.14 7.52
N PRO A 182 -11.32 -20.47 7.68
CA PRO A 182 -10.02 -21.07 7.95
C PRO A 182 -9.15 -21.19 6.70
N GLN A 183 -9.72 -21.01 5.51
CA GLN A 183 -9.03 -21.19 4.23
C GLN A 183 -9.30 -20.03 3.27
N PRO A 184 -8.78 -18.83 3.60
CA PRO A 184 -8.93 -17.66 2.74
C PRO A 184 -8.31 -17.88 1.38
N LEU A 185 -8.90 -17.34 0.33
CA LEU A 185 -8.23 -17.24 -0.96
C LEU A 185 -7.23 -16.10 -0.94
N ILE A 186 -5.97 -16.42 -1.15
CA ILE A 186 -4.88 -15.45 -1.20
C ILE A 186 -4.35 -15.40 -2.62
N ALA A 187 -4.18 -14.20 -3.16
CA ALA A 187 -3.60 -13.98 -4.48
C ALA A 187 -2.61 -12.81 -4.41
N GLU A 188 -1.47 -12.98 -5.05
CA GLU A 188 -0.35 -12.05 -4.99
C GLU A 188 0.05 -11.60 -6.40
N GLY A 189 0.67 -10.44 -6.48
CA GLY A 189 1.23 -9.94 -7.71
C GLY A 189 2.35 -8.94 -7.47
N GLU A 190 3.41 -9.07 -8.24
CA GLU A 190 4.56 -8.18 -8.22
C GLU A 190 4.74 -7.47 -9.55
N TRP A 191 5.22 -6.25 -9.49
CA TRP A 191 5.57 -5.46 -10.66
C TRP A 191 6.93 -4.82 -10.45
N HIS A 192 7.94 -5.35 -11.13
CA HIS A 192 9.32 -4.92 -10.99
C HIS A 192 9.62 -3.68 -11.83
N GLY A 193 10.50 -2.83 -11.33
CA GLY A 193 10.95 -1.60 -11.95
C GLY A 193 12.06 -0.94 -11.13
N GLU A 194 12.24 0.34 -11.33
CA GLU A 194 13.26 1.15 -10.65
C GLU A 194 12.67 2.47 -10.15
N ILE A 195 13.31 3.07 -9.15
CA ILE A 195 12.97 4.42 -8.71
C ILE A 195 13.68 5.44 -9.62
N ALA A 196 12.92 6.24 -10.35
CA ALA A 196 13.44 7.34 -11.15
C ALA A 196 14.17 8.38 -10.30
N ARG A 197 15.05 9.16 -10.91
CA ARG A 197 15.79 10.25 -10.22
C ARG A 197 14.94 11.52 -10.06
N GLN A 198 13.90 11.66 -10.87
CA GLN A 198 12.94 12.76 -10.84
C GLN A 198 11.57 12.24 -11.29
N PRO A 199 10.47 12.85 -10.82
CA PRO A 199 9.13 12.44 -11.21
C PRO A 199 8.86 12.75 -12.69
N ALA A 200 8.07 11.90 -13.34
CA ALA A 200 7.60 12.10 -14.71
C ALA A 200 6.18 11.53 -14.89
N GLY A 201 5.35 12.24 -15.65
CA GLY A 201 3.95 11.90 -15.92
C GLY A 201 2.99 12.33 -14.82
N ASP A 202 1.73 12.49 -15.21
CA ASP A 202 0.65 13.02 -14.36
C ASP A 202 -0.44 11.98 -14.07
N GLY A 203 -0.29 10.77 -14.63
CA GLY A 203 -1.25 9.67 -14.46
C GLY A 203 -1.05 8.89 -13.17
N GLY A 204 -2.07 8.11 -12.80
CA GLY A 204 -1.98 7.21 -11.66
C GLY A 204 -2.12 7.88 -10.30
N PHE A 205 -1.44 7.33 -9.29
CA PHE A 205 -1.42 7.81 -7.90
C PHE A 205 -0.21 7.25 -7.15
N GLY A 206 0.03 7.76 -5.93
CA GLY A 206 1.12 7.28 -5.09
C GLY A 206 2.49 7.52 -5.74
N TYR A 207 3.28 6.48 -5.85
CA TYR A 207 4.65 6.55 -6.40
C TYR A 207 4.73 6.37 -7.91
N ASP A 208 3.62 6.36 -8.64
CA ASP A 208 3.61 6.18 -10.09
C ASP A 208 4.54 7.12 -10.86
N PRO A 209 4.65 8.42 -10.50
CA PRO A 209 5.58 9.34 -11.16
C PRO A 209 7.06 8.98 -10.98
N LEU A 210 7.40 8.19 -9.95
CA LEU A 210 8.76 7.75 -9.67
C LEU A 210 9.06 6.31 -10.08
N PHE A 211 8.02 5.51 -10.38
CA PHE A 211 8.20 4.11 -10.73
C PHE A 211 8.55 3.96 -12.21
N TRP A 212 9.84 3.86 -12.49
CA TRP A 212 10.39 3.70 -13.83
C TRP A 212 10.32 2.25 -14.31
N LEU A 213 9.94 2.08 -15.54
CA LEU A 213 9.83 0.79 -16.22
C LEU A 213 10.86 0.71 -17.35
N PRO A 214 11.99 0.03 -17.14
CA PRO A 214 13.07 -0.05 -18.13
C PRO A 214 12.60 -0.58 -19.49
N GLU A 215 11.69 -1.57 -19.49
CA GLU A 215 11.13 -2.17 -20.71
C GLU A 215 10.35 -1.19 -21.58
N PHE A 216 9.75 -0.16 -20.95
CA PHE A 216 8.92 0.84 -21.64
C PHE A 216 9.64 2.18 -21.82
N GLY A 217 10.79 2.38 -21.18
CA GLY A 217 11.51 3.66 -21.19
C GLY A 217 10.70 4.84 -20.63
N ARG A 218 9.80 4.59 -19.67
CA ARG A 218 8.92 5.60 -19.06
C ARG A 218 8.49 5.19 -17.65
N THR A 219 7.90 6.13 -16.92
CA THR A 219 7.32 5.84 -15.60
C THR A 219 5.92 5.23 -15.72
N SER A 220 5.44 4.59 -14.66
CA SER A 220 4.09 4.04 -14.64
C SER A 220 3.00 5.11 -14.72
N ALA A 221 3.29 6.36 -14.35
CA ALA A 221 2.40 7.50 -14.53
C ALA A 221 2.23 7.92 -15.99
N GLN A 222 3.11 7.50 -16.89
CA GLN A 222 3.08 7.80 -18.32
C GLN A 222 2.46 6.67 -19.16
N LEU A 223 2.00 5.60 -18.52
CA LEU A 223 1.30 4.51 -19.20
C LEU A 223 -0.18 4.82 -19.37
N GLU A 224 -0.74 4.35 -20.47
CA GLU A 224 -2.19 4.30 -20.63
C GLU A 224 -2.81 3.38 -19.57
N ARG A 225 -4.03 3.71 -19.15
CA ARG A 225 -4.70 3.03 -18.05
C ARG A 225 -4.86 1.54 -18.29
N GLU A 226 -5.29 1.15 -19.46
CA GLU A 226 -5.50 -0.25 -19.87
C GLU A 226 -4.17 -1.03 -19.87
N GLN A 227 -3.11 -0.41 -20.39
CA GLN A 227 -1.78 -1.00 -20.37
C GLN A 227 -1.29 -1.23 -18.94
N LYS A 228 -1.43 -0.21 -18.07
CA LYS A 228 -1.07 -0.32 -16.66
C LYS A 228 -1.85 -1.44 -15.96
N HIS A 229 -3.16 -1.52 -16.17
CA HIS A 229 -4.00 -2.59 -15.60
C HIS A 229 -3.53 -3.99 -16.01
N ALA A 230 -3.11 -4.15 -17.25
CA ALA A 230 -2.66 -5.44 -17.77
C ALA A 230 -1.36 -5.94 -17.12
N ILE A 231 -0.44 -5.06 -16.70
CA ILE A 231 0.92 -5.44 -16.26
C ILE A 231 1.19 -5.16 -14.79
N SER A 232 0.35 -4.37 -14.12
CA SER A 232 0.58 -3.94 -12.72
C SER A 232 0.49 -5.10 -11.72
N HIS A 233 1.07 -4.90 -10.55
CA HIS A 233 1.00 -5.80 -9.40
C HIS A 233 -0.45 -6.20 -9.07
N ARG A 234 -1.38 -5.22 -8.98
CA ARG A 234 -2.79 -5.47 -8.67
C ARG A 234 -3.49 -6.19 -9.81
N GLY A 235 -3.23 -5.83 -11.07
CA GLY A 235 -3.76 -6.55 -12.23
C GLY A 235 -3.31 -8.02 -12.26
N LYS A 236 -2.05 -8.29 -11.87
CA LYS A 236 -1.53 -9.66 -11.75
C LYS A 236 -2.21 -10.41 -10.60
N ALA A 237 -2.29 -9.82 -9.40
CA ALA A 237 -2.96 -10.43 -8.24
C ALA A 237 -4.42 -10.75 -8.54
N LEU A 238 -5.14 -9.84 -9.19
CA LEU A 238 -6.54 -10.05 -9.57
C LEU A 238 -6.70 -11.21 -10.57
N ARG A 239 -5.83 -11.35 -11.56
CA ARG A 239 -5.89 -12.51 -12.47
C ARG A 239 -5.70 -13.82 -11.71
N VAL A 240 -4.75 -13.87 -10.78
CA VAL A 240 -4.54 -15.05 -9.93
C VAL A 240 -5.79 -15.34 -9.08
N LEU A 241 -6.42 -14.31 -8.50
CA LEU A 241 -7.65 -14.47 -7.74
C LEU A 241 -8.79 -15.01 -8.61
N LEU A 242 -8.97 -14.46 -9.82
CA LEU A 242 -10.00 -14.89 -10.77
C LEU A 242 -9.84 -16.37 -11.17
N GLU A 243 -8.61 -16.81 -11.42
CA GLU A 243 -8.36 -18.23 -11.73
C GLU A 243 -8.72 -19.14 -10.53
N LYS A 244 -8.39 -18.73 -9.31
CA LYS A 244 -8.78 -19.47 -8.10
C LYS A 244 -10.31 -19.53 -7.92
N LEU A 245 -11.02 -18.46 -8.24
CA LEU A 245 -12.49 -18.40 -8.14
C LEU A 245 -13.21 -19.28 -9.16
N LYS A 246 -12.59 -19.57 -10.31
CA LYS A 246 -13.20 -20.46 -11.33
C LYS A 246 -13.21 -21.94 -10.91
N VAL A 247 -12.38 -22.31 -9.96
CA VAL A 247 -12.21 -23.70 -9.50
C VAL A 247 -13.10 -24.03 -8.30
N LEU A 248 -13.77 -23.03 -7.75
CA LEU A 248 -14.73 -23.15 -6.64
C LEU A 248 -16.17 -23.27 -7.18
#